data_7e694795ca6c67ef4f0543507eecedf3
#
_entry.id   7e694795ca6c67ef4f0543507eecedf3
#
_cell.length_a   1.000
_cell.length_b   1.000
_cell.length_c   1.000
_cell.angle_alpha   90.00
_cell.angle_beta   90.00
_cell.angle_gamma   90.00
#
_symmetry.space_group_name_H-M   'P 1'
#
loop_
_entity.id
_entity.type
_entity.pdbx_description
1 polymer ?
#
loop_
_entity_poly.entity_id
_entity_poly.type
_entity_poly.pdbx_seq_one_letter_code
_entity_poly.pdbx_strand_id
1 'polypeptide(L)'
;MAKYLSSFDYKLILVSKDKKNLDKIFKDDKNVIATYGYDLTKEEDCIELYNKVKSENIDILINNAGFGDAGKFTETSLDKEMDMIDLNIKAYHILTKLFLKDFTKRNYGRILNVASMAGLMPGPYMATYYATKNYIVSLSLAIYEELRKDNSNVKISIFCPGPVDTNFNNVADVKFNISSLTSDYASKIAIDGMFK
;
A
#
# COMPACT_ATOMS: atom_id res chain seq x y z
N MET A 1 -0.60 3.69 10.23
CA MET A 1 0.76 4.08 9.77
C MET A 1 0.98 5.59 9.82
N ALA A 2 0.16 6.43 9.15
CA ALA A 2 0.36 7.89 9.14
C ALA A 2 0.54 8.49 10.55
N LYS A 3 -0.41 8.24 11.48
CA LYS A 3 -0.30 8.71 12.87
C LYS A 3 0.97 8.23 13.59
N TYR A 4 1.40 6.99 13.30
CA TYR A 4 2.62 6.44 13.89
C TYR A 4 3.87 7.14 13.37
N LEU A 5 3.97 7.41 12.05
CA LEU A 5 5.06 8.20 11.48
C LEU A 5 5.03 9.66 11.95
N SER A 6 3.85 10.27 12.06
CA SER A 6 3.71 11.63 12.59
C SER A 6 4.26 11.75 14.02
N SER A 7 4.09 10.71 14.86
CA SER A 7 4.64 10.72 16.23
C SER A 7 6.17 10.71 16.30
N PHE A 8 6.85 10.47 15.19
CA PHE A 8 8.31 10.58 15.04
C PHE A 8 8.71 11.81 14.18
N ASP A 9 7.82 12.79 14.05
CA ASP A 9 8.06 14.05 13.33
C ASP A 9 8.32 13.90 11.82
N TYR A 10 7.98 12.74 11.21
CA TYR A 10 8.02 12.61 9.75
C TYR A 10 7.00 13.53 9.09
N LYS A 11 7.42 14.26 8.07
CA LYS A 11 6.52 15.05 7.23
C LYS A 11 5.76 14.12 6.29
N LEU A 12 4.45 14.30 6.21
CA LEU A 12 3.55 13.37 5.54
C LEU A 12 2.80 14.04 4.41
N ILE A 13 2.79 13.39 3.27
CA ILE A 13 1.85 13.62 2.18
C ILE A 13 0.89 12.45 2.17
N LEU A 14 -0.40 12.71 2.33
CA LEU A 14 -1.42 11.68 2.44
C LEU A 14 -2.33 11.69 1.22
N VAL A 15 -2.68 10.50 0.75
CA VAL A 15 -3.52 10.29 -0.44
C VAL A 15 -4.67 9.37 -0.12
N SER A 16 -5.88 9.76 -0.53
CA SER A 16 -7.09 8.95 -0.44
C SER A 16 -8.07 9.39 -1.52
N LYS A 17 -8.94 8.48 -1.98
CA LYS A 17 -10.07 8.83 -2.83
C LYS A 17 -11.02 9.81 -2.11
N ASP A 18 -11.25 9.62 -0.80
CA ASP A 18 -12.02 10.52 0.04
C ASP A 18 -11.10 11.55 0.75
N LYS A 19 -10.74 12.60 0.00
CA LYS A 19 -9.93 13.72 0.53
C LYS A 19 -10.61 14.41 1.71
N LYS A 20 -11.93 14.58 1.70
CA LYS A 20 -12.65 15.29 2.76
C LYS A 20 -12.51 14.59 4.11
N ASN A 21 -12.63 13.26 4.09
CA ASN A 21 -12.42 12.45 5.29
C ASN A 21 -10.97 12.49 5.76
N LEU A 22 -10.03 12.45 4.82
CA LEU A 22 -8.59 12.55 5.11
C LEU A 22 -8.27 13.89 5.80
N ASP A 23 -8.74 15.01 5.25
CA ASP A 23 -8.56 16.35 5.82
C ASP A 23 -9.18 16.45 7.24
N LYS A 24 -10.35 15.84 7.46
CA LYS A 24 -11.00 15.81 8.76
C LYS A 24 -10.18 15.04 9.82
N ILE A 25 -9.64 13.87 9.45
CA ILE A 25 -8.89 13.00 10.37
C ILE A 25 -7.56 13.63 10.79
N PHE A 26 -6.90 14.36 9.90
CA PHE A 26 -5.57 14.90 10.10
C PHE A 26 -5.54 16.44 10.22
N LYS A 27 -6.70 17.07 10.49
CA LYS A 27 -6.87 18.53 10.55
C LYS A 27 -5.83 19.22 11.44
N ASP A 28 -5.52 18.64 12.58
CA ASP A 28 -4.65 19.23 13.60
C ASP A 28 -3.25 18.59 13.64
N ASP A 29 -2.92 17.75 12.68
CA ASP A 29 -1.61 17.11 12.61
C ASP A 29 -0.61 17.98 11.82
N LYS A 30 0.25 18.71 12.57
CA LYS A 30 1.26 19.62 12.02
C LYS A 30 2.29 18.95 11.09
N ASN A 31 2.37 17.63 11.12
CA ASN A 31 3.30 16.88 10.29
C ASN A 31 2.69 16.47 8.94
N VAL A 32 1.37 16.62 8.77
CA VAL A 32 0.72 16.44 7.46
C VAL A 32 0.86 17.73 6.66
N ILE A 33 1.79 17.75 5.72
CA ILE A 33 2.11 18.92 4.90
C ILE A 33 1.21 19.08 3.67
N ALA A 34 0.61 17.97 3.20
CA ALA A 34 -0.35 17.98 2.10
C ALA A 34 -1.28 16.76 2.14
N THR A 35 -2.49 16.93 1.61
CA THR A 35 -3.46 15.87 1.36
C THR A 35 -3.96 15.95 -0.07
N TYR A 36 -4.08 14.80 -0.74
CA TYR A 36 -4.57 14.75 -2.12
C TYR A 36 -5.73 13.75 -2.26
N GLY A 37 -6.68 14.10 -3.12
CA GLY A 37 -7.81 13.26 -3.51
C GLY A 37 -7.55 12.66 -4.88
N TYR A 38 -7.12 11.39 -4.92
CA TYR A 38 -6.90 10.65 -6.15
C TYR A 38 -7.56 9.27 -6.07
N ASP A 39 -8.18 8.86 -7.16
CA ASP A 39 -8.71 7.51 -7.35
C ASP A 39 -7.63 6.62 -7.96
N LEU A 40 -6.86 5.94 -7.11
CA LEU A 40 -5.74 5.12 -7.55
C LEU A 40 -6.14 3.88 -8.37
N THR A 41 -7.44 3.62 -8.60
CA THR A 41 -7.87 2.64 -9.62
C THR A 41 -7.60 3.16 -11.04
N LYS A 42 -7.42 4.48 -11.19
CA LYS A 42 -7.12 5.13 -12.46
C LYS A 42 -5.63 5.33 -12.64
N GLU A 43 -5.12 4.90 -13.77
CA GLU A 43 -3.70 5.05 -14.12
C GLU A 43 -3.27 6.52 -14.15
N GLU A 44 -4.11 7.36 -14.73
CA GLU A 44 -3.88 8.80 -14.86
C GLU A 44 -3.67 9.47 -13.48
N ASP A 45 -4.52 9.10 -12.51
CA ASP A 45 -4.44 9.62 -11.15
C ASP A 45 -3.14 9.19 -10.45
N CYS A 46 -2.67 7.97 -10.69
CA CYS A 46 -1.39 7.49 -10.17
C CYS A 46 -0.20 8.30 -10.75
N ILE A 47 -0.22 8.55 -12.06
CA ILE A 47 0.81 9.32 -12.75
C ILE A 47 0.76 10.80 -12.33
N GLU A 48 -0.44 11.36 -12.23
CA GLU A 48 -0.63 12.75 -11.79
C GLU A 48 -0.14 12.94 -10.35
N LEU A 49 -0.50 12.01 -9.43
CA LEU A 49 -0.01 12.02 -8.06
C LEU A 49 1.52 12.05 -8.02
N TYR A 50 2.17 11.12 -8.74
CA TYR A 50 3.63 11.10 -8.79
C TYR A 50 4.19 12.44 -9.31
N ASN A 51 3.66 12.97 -10.41
CA ASN A 51 4.11 14.24 -10.97
C ASN A 51 3.92 15.41 -10.00
N LYS A 52 2.87 15.37 -9.19
CA LYS A 52 2.55 16.38 -8.18
C LYS A 52 3.55 16.41 -7.04
N VAL A 53 4.07 15.25 -6.63
CA VAL A 53 4.90 15.13 -5.42
C VAL A 53 6.39 14.86 -5.69
N LYS A 54 6.79 14.56 -6.93
CA LYS A 54 8.19 14.20 -7.25
C LYS A 54 9.22 15.27 -6.91
N SER A 55 8.81 16.56 -6.83
CA SER A 55 9.67 17.68 -6.43
C SER A 55 9.82 17.82 -4.90
N GLU A 56 9.04 17.10 -4.11
CA GLU A 56 9.01 17.22 -2.65
C GLU A 56 10.11 16.40 -1.94
N ASN A 57 11.05 15.83 -2.70
CA ASN A 57 12.13 14.99 -2.16
C ASN A 57 11.61 13.83 -1.27
N ILE A 58 10.61 13.10 -1.76
CA ILE A 58 10.01 11.98 -1.03
C ILE A 58 11.06 10.93 -0.70
N ASP A 59 11.23 10.60 0.58
CA ASP A 59 12.19 9.59 1.04
C ASP A 59 11.54 8.21 1.23
N ILE A 60 10.25 8.18 1.48
CA ILE A 60 9.51 6.95 1.78
C ILE A 60 8.22 6.92 0.99
N LEU A 61 8.02 5.86 0.22
CA LEU A 61 6.72 5.52 -0.39
C LEU A 61 6.08 4.38 0.40
N ILE A 62 4.83 4.55 0.83
CA ILE A 62 4.03 3.50 1.44
C ILE A 62 2.81 3.23 0.57
N ASN A 63 2.84 2.15 -0.18
CA ASN A 63 1.69 1.63 -0.91
C ASN A 63 0.84 0.80 0.06
N ASN A 64 -0.26 1.39 0.54
CA ASN A 64 -1.14 0.78 1.54
C ASN A 64 -2.58 0.62 1.06
N ALA A 65 -3.03 1.43 0.10
CA ALA A 65 -4.39 1.37 -0.41
C ALA A 65 -4.71 -0.01 -1.02
N GLY A 66 -5.87 -0.54 -0.72
CA GLY A 66 -6.28 -1.83 -1.26
C GLY A 66 -7.56 -2.32 -0.60
N PHE A 67 -8.27 -3.19 -1.29
CA PHE A 67 -9.46 -3.85 -0.76
C PHE A 67 -9.53 -5.31 -1.23
N GLY A 68 -10.48 -6.05 -0.71
CA GLY A 68 -10.76 -7.43 -1.06
C GLY A 68 -12.22 -7.64 -1.42
N ASP A 69 -12.51 -8.82 -1.94
CA ASP A 69 -13.85 -9.32 -2.20
C ASP A 69 -13.91 -10.81 -1.89
N ALA A 70 -15.05 -11.28 -1.41
CA ALA A 70 -15.26 -12.69 -1.08
C ALA A 70 -16.51 -13.22 -1.76
N GLY A 71 -16.41 -14.44 -2.29
CA GLY A 71 -17.48 -15.14 -2.99
C GLY A 71 -16.90 -16.21 -3.92
N LYS A 72 -17.76 -17.05 -4.49
CA LYS A 72 -17.33 -17.93 -5.57
C LYS A 72 -16.93 -17.10 -6.78
N PHE A 73 -15.84 -17.45 -7.43
CA PHE A 73 -15.31 -16.71 -8.59
C PHE A 73 -16.34 -16.53 -9.72
N THR A 74 -17.28 -17.46 -9.84
CA THR A 74 -18.38 -17.39 -10.83
C THR A 74 -19.55 -16.49 -10.41
N GLU A 75 -19.56 -15.99 -9.17
CA GLU A 75 -20.66 -15.22 -8.58
C GLU A 75 -20.24 -13.79 -8.17
N THR A 76 -18.93 -13.53 -8.03
CA THR A 76 -18.39 -12.20 -7.72
C THR A 76 -18.54 -11.25 -8.91
N SER A 77 -18.60 -9.95 -8.63
CA SER A 77 -18.73 -8.90 -9.67
C SER A 77 -17.42 -8.70 -10.42
N LEU A 78 -17.46 -8.86 -11.75
CA LEU A 78 -16.32 -8.58 -12.61
C LEU A 78 -15.81 -7.14 -12.44
N ASP A 79 -16.70 -6.15 -12.39
CA ASP A 79 -16.32 -4.74 -12.24
C ASP A 79 -15.57 -4.51 -10.92
N LYS A 80 -16.05 -5.10 -9.80
CA LYS A 80 -15.38 -5.00 -8.50
C LYS A 80 -14.02 -5.69 -8.50
N GLU A 81 -13.89 -6.83 -9.19
CA GLU A 81 -12.60 -7.51 -9.36
C GLU A 81 -11.62 -6.71 -10.20
N MET A 82 -12.09 -6.05 -11.29
CA MET A 82 -11.24 -5.17 -12.09
C MET A 82 -10.77 -3.96 -11.30
N ASP A 83 -11.64 -3.30 -10.52
CA ASP A 83 -11.26 -2.23 -9.60
C ASP A 83 -10.23 -2.71 -8.56
N MET A 84 -10.37 -3.96 -8.08
CA MET A 84 -9.41 -4.56 -7.15
C MET A 84 -8.04 -4.79 -7.81
N ILE A 85 -8.01 -5.27 -9.04
CA ILE A 85 -6.78 -5.45 -9.82
C ILE A 85 -6.12 -4.09 -10.06
N ASP A 86 -6.90 -3.10 -10.47
CA ASP A 86 -6.41 -1.75 -10.71
C ASP A 86 -5.81 -1.13 -9.45
N LEU A 87 -6.48 -1.22 -8.30
CA LEU A 87 -5.96 -0.65 -7.06
C LEU A 87 -4.83 -1.48 -6.47
N ASN A 88 -5.01 -2.81 -6.31
CA ASN A 88 -4.06 -3.65 -5.59
C ASN A 88 -2.82 -4.01 -6.43
N ILE A 89 -2.91 -3.99 -7.76
CA ILE A 89 -1.79 -4.34 -8.67
C ILE A 89 -1.30 -3.11 -9.41
N LYS A 90 -2.14 -2.53 -10.29
CA LYS A 90 -1.70 -1.49 -11.23
C LYS A 90 -1.18 -0.26 -10.52
N ALA A 91 -1.89 0.25 -9.49
CA ALA A 91 -1.44 1.39 -8.70
C ALA A 91 -0.09 1.13 -8.01
N TYR A 92 0.04 -0.03 -7.34
CA TYR A 92 1.30 -0.42 -6.69
C TYR A 92 2.45 -0.53 -7.69
N HIS A 93 2.19 -1.14 -8.86
CA HIS A 93 3.20 -1.28 -9.92
C HIS A 93 3.68 0.09 -10.41
N ILE A 94 2.74 0.97 -10.76
CA ILE A 94 3.05 2.31 -11.30
C ILE A 94 3.83 3.12 -10.27
N LEU A 95 3.29 3.28 -9.06
CA LEU A 95 3.93 4.09 -8.03
C LEU A 95 5.28 3.50 -7.61
N THR A 96 5.38 2.20 -7.39
CA THR A 96 6.65 1.54 -7.11
C THR A 96 7.67 1.82 -8.21
N LYS A 97 7.29 1.66 -9.50
CA LYS A 97 8.19 1.86 -10.64
C LYS A 97 8.70 3.29 -10.73
N LEU A 98 7.80 4.27 -10.59
CA LEU A 98 8.14 5.69 -10.73
C LEU A 98 9.04 6.16 -9.57
N PHE A 99 8.65 5.88 -8.32
CA PHE A 99 9.46 6.27 -7.16
C PHE A 99 10.78 5.51 -7.07
N LEU A 100 10.78 4.21 -7.40
CA LEU A 100 12.01 3.41 -7.41
C LEU A 100 13.05 3.98 -8.36
N LYS A 101 12.61 4.45 -9.56
CA LYS A 101 13.49 5.10 -10.54
C LYS A 101 14.16 6.35 -9.97
N ASP A 102 13.44 7.18 -9.22
CA ASP A 102 14.01 8.36 -8.58
C ASP A 102 14.92 7.99 -7.40
N PHE A 103 14.51 7.01 -6.59
CA PHE A 103 15.28 6.53 -5.45
C PHE A 103 16.59 5.91 -5.87
N THR A 104 16.61 5.08 -6.93
CA THR A 104 17.84 4.48 -7.45
C THR A 104 18.76 5.51 -8.05
N LYS A 105 18.23 6.54 -8.74
CA LYS A 105 19.03 7.63 -9.31
C LYS A 105 19.81 8.41 -8.23
N ARG A 106 19.22 8.61 -7.06
CA ARG A 106 19.88 9.29 -5.92
C ARG A 106 20.52 8.33 -4.91
N ASN A 107 20.37 7.01 -5.16
CA ASN A 107 20.83 5.91 -4.31
C ASN A 107 20.34 6.03 -2.84
N TYR A 108 19.11 6.52 -2.66
CA TYR A 108 18.48 6.70 -1.35
C TYR A 108 16.96 6.67 -1.47
N GLY A 109 16.31 5.97 -0.54
CA GLY A 109 14.85 5.90 -0.42
C GLY A 109 14.36 4.56 0.11
N ARG A 110 13.12 4.52 0.53
CA ARG A 110 12.46 3.31 1.04
C ARG A 110 11.09 3.14 0.42
N ILE A 111 10.74 1.91 0.10
CA ILE A 111 9.39 1.54 -0.35
C ILE A 111 8.86 0.49 0.62
N LEU A 112 7.65 0.71 1.13
CA LEU A 112 6.88 -0.29 1.86
C LEU A 112 5.65 -0.66 1.05
N ASN A 113 5.57 -1.90 0.62
CA ASN A 113 4.39 -2.46 -0.03
C ASN A 113 3.57 -3.28 0.98
N VAL A 114 2.33 -2.88 1.22
CA VAL A 114 1.42 -3.60 2.11
C VAL A 114 0.69 -4.69 1.31
N ALA A 115 1.20 -5.90 1.45
CA ALA A 115 0.59 -7.10 0.90
C ALA A 115 -0.44 -7.71 1.88
N SER A 116 -0.33 -8.99 2.15
CA SER A 116 -1.14 -9.76 3.11
C SER A 116 -0.53 -11.15 3.23
N MET A 117 -0.84 -11.90 4.27
CA MET A 117 -0.64 -13.36 4.30
C MET A 117 -1.32 -14.05 3.11
N ALA A 118 -2.41 -13.48 2.58
CA ALA A 118 -3.04 -13.91 1.35
C ALA A 118 -2.10 -13.91 0.13
N GLY A 119 -1.03 -13.13 0.15
CA GLY A 119 -0.02 -13.12 -0.90
C GLY A 119 0.95 -14.31 -0.88
N LEU A 120 0.84 -15.22 0.09
CA LEU A 120 1.76 -16.33 0.28
C LEU A 120 1.16 -17.69 -0.13
N MET A 121 -0.12 -17.73 -0.49
CA MET A 121 -0.85 -18.97 -0.80
C MET A 121 -2.07 -18.66 -1.70
N PRO A 122 -2.66 -19.65 -2.38
CA PRO A 122 -3.98 -19.50 -3.00
C PRO A 122 -5.08 -19.48 -1.94
N GLY A 123 -6.19 -18.77 -2.21
CA GLY A 123 -7.35 -18.70 -1.30
C GLY A 123 -8.68 -18.91 -2.02
N PRO A 124 -9.33 -20.04 -1.87
CA PRO A 124 -10.70 -20.25 -2.35
C PRO A 124 -11.65 -19.17 -1.80
N TYR A 125 -12.64 -18.80 -2.59
CA TYR A 125 -13.63 -17.75 -2.29
C TYR A 125 -13.07 -16.34 -2.14
N MET A 126 -11.78 -16.12 -2.35
CA MET A 126 -11.12 -14.83 -2.44
C MET A 126 -10.04 -14.84 -3.54
N ALA A 127 -10.30 -15.56 -4.64
CA ALA A 127 -9.29 -15.88 -5.66
C ALA A 127 -8.55 -14.64 -6.18
N THR A 128 -9.29 -13.62 -6.62
CA THR A 128 -8.72 -12.39 -7.16
C THR A 128 -7.91 -11.64 -6.11
N TYR A 129 -8.42 -11.51 -4.88
CA TYR A 129 -7.69 -10.84 -3.80
C TYR A 129 -6.34 -11.51 -3.50
N TYR A 130 -6.34 -12.84 -3.32
CA TYR A 130 -5.11 -13.60 -3.07
C TYR A 130 -4.11 -13.46 -4.23
N ALA A 131 -4.60 -13.54 -5.47
CA ALA A 131 -3.76 -13.34 -6.66
C ALA A 131 -3.15 -11.94 -6.70
N THR A 132 -3.92 -10.88 -6.37
CA THR A 132 -3.39 -9.51 -6.33
C THR A 132 -2.30 -9.34 -5.27
N LYS A 133 -2.49 -9.92 -4.10
CA LYS A 133 -1.50 -9.83 -3.02
C LYS A 133 -0.25 -10.68 -3.29
N ASN A 134 -0.40 -11.83 -3.97
CA ASN A 134 0.72 -12.64 -4.45
C ASN A 134 1.56 -11.87 -5.48
N TYR A 135 0.92 -11.16 -6.42
CA TYR A 135 1.62 -10.28 -7.35
C TYR A 135 2.55 -9.29 -6.63
N ILE A 136 2.05 -8.61 -5.59
CA ILE A 136 2.83 -7.62 -4.85
C ILE A 136 4.02 -8.25 -4.12
N VAL A 137 3.83 -9.43 -3.52
CA VAL A 137 4.92 -10.17 -2.87
C VAL A 137 6.00 -10.53 -3.89
N SER A 138 5.60 -11.16 -5.00
CA SER A 138 6.54 -11.61 -6.04
C SER A 138 7.30 -10.44 -6.67
N LEU A 139 6.60 -9.36 -7.02
CA LEU A 139 7.21 -8.15 -7.57
C LEU A 139 8.23 -7.54 -6.61
N SER A 140 7.85 -7.39 -5.34
CA SER A 140 8.71 -6.74 -4.36
C SER A 140 9.95 -7.56 -4.03
N LEU A 141 9.84 -8.90 -3.96
CA LEU A 141 10.98 -9.79 -3.76
C LEU A 141 11.95 -9.74 -4.94
N ALA A 142 11.45 -9.72 -6.17
CA ALA A 142 12.28 -9.58 -7.35
C ALA A 142 13.08 -8.26 -7.34
N ILE A 143 12.39 -7.13 -7.06
CA ILE A 143 13.02 -5.81 -6.94
C ILE A 143 14.05 -5.80 -5.79
N TYR A 144 13.75 -6.42 -4.65
CA TYR A 144 14.70 -6.54 -3.54
C TYR A 144 16.00 -7.21 -3.98
N GLU A 145 15.93 -8.32 -4.73
CA GLU A 145 17.11 -9.03 -5.23
C GLU A 145 17.89 -8.22 -6.29
N GLU A 146 17.20 -7.46 -7.14
CA GLU A 146 17.85 -6.52 -8.07
C GLU A 146 18.65 -5.46 -7.31
N LEU A 147 18.03 -4.78 -6.34
CA LEU A 147 18.68 -3.78 -5.50
C LEU A 147 19.86 -4.33 -4.71
N ARG A 148 19.72 -5.57 -4.20
CA ARG A 148 20.79 -6.26 -3.47
C ARG A 148 21.99 -6.56 -4.36
N LYS A 149 21.76 -7.04 -5.60
CA LYS A 149 22.83 -7.29 -6.58
C LYS A 149 23.56 -6.02 -7.00
N ASP A 150 22.82 -4.91 -7.10
CA ASP A 150 23.38 -3.60 -7.45
C ASP A 150 24.07 -2.90 -6.27
N ASN A 151 24.13 -3.52 -5.10
CA ASN A 151 24.61 -2.90 -3.86
C ASN A 151 23.95 -1.54 -3.55
N SER A 152 22.66 -1.42 -3.87
CA SER A 152 21.90 -0.18 -3.70
C SER A 152 21.61 0.12 -2.24
N ASN A 153 21.66 1.42 -1.87
CA ASN A 153 21.17 1.89 -0.57
C ASN A 153 19.64 2.03 -0.51
N VAL A 154 18.95 1.92 -1.64
CA VAL A 154 17.48 1.91 -1.68
C VAL A 154 16.97 0.61 -1.06
N LYS A 155 15.90 0.71 -0.26
CA LYS A 155 15.29 -0.45 0.40
C LYS A 155 13.84 -0.62 -0.04
N ILE A 156 13.45 -1.86 -0.28
CA ILE A 156 12.04 -2.24 -0.45
C ILE A 156 11.68 -3.29 0.59
N SER A 157 10.54 -3.08 1.24
CA SER A 157 10.01 -3.95 2.30
C SER A 157 8.59 -4.36 1.96
N ILE A 158 8.20 -5.54 2.42
CA ILE A 158 6.86 -6.07 2.24
C ILE A 158 6.27 -6.32 3.63
N PHE A 159 5.08 -5.82 3.87
CA PHE A 159 4.32 -6.15 5.05
C PHE A 159 3.18 -7.11 4.70
N CYS A 160 3.20 -8.32 5.25
CA CYS A 160 2.24 -9.38 5.01
C CYS A 160 1.42 -9.67 6.29
N PRO A 161 0.50 -8.76 6.69
CA PRO A 161 -0.29 -9.00 7.89
C PRO A 161 -1.30 -10.12 7.67
N GLY A 162 -1.68 -10.78 8.79
CA GLY A 162 -2.94 -11.49 8.92
C GLY A 162 -4.11 -10.51 9.02
N PRO A 163 -5.29 -10.94 9.51
CA PRO A 163 -6.42 -10.05 9.71
C PRO A 163 -6.08 -8.88 10.63
N VAL A 164 -6.42 -7.67 10.19
CA VAL A 164 -6.26 -6.43 10.95
C VAL A 164 -7.65 -5.82 11.15
N ASP A 165 -7.94 -5.38 12.37
CA ASP A 165 -9.19 -4.70 12.71
C ASP A 165 -9.25 -3.32 12.03
N THR A 166 -9.89 -3.31 10.89
CA THR A 166 -10.11 -2.16 10.02
C THR A 166 -11.44 -2.31 9.29
N ASN A 167 -11.81 -1.33 8.47
CA ASN A 167 -13.00 -1.44 7.63
C ASN A 167 -12.87 -2.46 6.48
N PHE A 168 -11.72 -3.13 6.34
CA PHE A 168 -11.48 -4.12 5.28
C PHE A 168 -12.52 -5.24 5.27
N ASN A 169 -12.85 -5.78 6.46
CA ASN A 169 -13.80 -6.90 6.59
C ASN A 169 -15.20 -6.53 6.06
N ASN A 170 -15.64 -5.29 6.29
CA ASN A 170 -16.92 -4.79 5.78
C ASN A 170 -16.90 -4.61 4.26
N VAL A 171 -15.77 -4.13 3.71
CA VAL A 171 -15.62 -3.92 2.26
C VAL A 171 -15.51 -5.24 1.51
N ALA A 172 -14.79 -6.21 2.08
CA ALA A 172 -14.58 -7.55 1.50
C ALA A 172 -15.76 -8.51 1.73
N ASP A 173 -16.76 -8.11 2.53
CA ASP A 173 -17.87 -8.95 2.98
C ASP A 173 -17.40 -10.29 3.57
N VAL A 174 -16.41 -10.23 4.47
CA VAL A 174 -15.77 -11.41 5.04
C VAL A 174 -15.75 -11.33 6.56
N LYS A 175 -15.99 -12.47 7.22
CA LYS A 175 -15.81 -12.66 8.66
C LYS A 175 -14.70 -13.66 8.89
N PHE A 176 -13.62 -13.22 9.53
CA PHE A 176 -12.54 -14.11 9.94
C PHE A 176 -12.84 -14.72 11.32
N ASN A 177 -12.66 -16.04 11.46
CA ASN A 177 -12.80 -16.75 12.72
C ASN A 177 -11.50 -16.75 13.57
N ILE A 178 -10.55 -15.89 13.22
CA ILE A 178 -9.28 -15.73 13.93
C ILE A 178 -9.17 -14.31 14.48
N SER A 179 -8.45 -14.17 15.59
CA SER A 179 -8.23 -12.86 16.21
C SER A 179 -7.51 -11.91 15.27
N SER A 180 -8.05 -10.70 15.12
CA SER A 180 -7.44 -9.64 14.35
C SER A 180 -6.44 -8.86 15.19
N LEU A 181 -5.36 -8.40 14.55
CA LEU A 181 -4.46 -7.41 15.13
C LEU A 181 -5.15 -6.04 15.17
N THR A 182 -4.83 -5.23 16.17
CA THR A 182 -5.25 -3.81 16.10
C THR A 182 -4.50 -3.09 14.99
N SER A 183 -5.15 -2.09 14.37
CA SER A 183 -4.52 -1.30 13.30
C SER A 183 -3.26 -0.57 13.76
N ASP A 184 -3.21 -0.14 15.04
CA ASP A 184 -2.05 0.53 15.61
C ASP A 184 -0.86 -0.42 15.77
N TYR A 185 -1.09 -1.64 16.28
CA TYR A 185 -0.04 -2.63 16.43
C TYR A 185 0.50 -3.11 15.07
N ALA A 186 -0.40 -3.38 14.11
CA ALA A 186 -0.01 -3.73 12.76
C ALA A 186 0.81 -2.60 12.09
N SER A 187 0.38 -1.34 12.28
CA SER A 187 1.11 -0.17 11.77
C SER A 187 2.51 -0.03 12.37
N LYS A 188 2.64 -0.27 13.69
CA LYS A 188 3.94 -0.25 14.38
C LYS A 188 4.87 -1.31 13.78
N ILE A 189 4.43 -2.58 13.67
CA ILE A 189 5.24 -3.67 13.11
C ILE A 189 5.70 -3.33 11.68
N ALA A 190 4.78 -2.84 10.84
CA ALA A 190 5.07 -2.50 9.46
C ALA A 190 6.15 -1.43 9.33
N ILE A 191 6.02 -0.35 10.10
CA ILE A 191 6.96 0.78 10.05
C ILE A 191 8.29 0.40 10.70
N ASP A 192 8.31 -0.21 11.88
CA ASP A 192 9.54 -0.64 12.53
C ASP A 192 10.32 -1.65 11.66
N GLY A 193 9.59 -2.55 10.96
CA GLY A 193 10.18 -3.50 10.02
C GLY A 193 10.80 -2.85 8.79
N MET A 194 10.19 -1.77 8.28
CA MET A 194 10.71 -1.00 7.14
C MET A 194 12.06 -0.34 7.44
N PHE A 195 12.34 -0.01 8.70
CA PHE A 195 13.59 0.66 9.10
C PHE A 195 14.72 -0.31 9.51
N LYS A 196 14.45 -1.59 9.60
CA LYS A 196 15.48 -2.63 9.82
C LYS A 196 16.20 -2.99 8.52
#